data_99742a43ee479572818e85e958e5719a
#
_entry.id   99742a43ee479572818e85e958e5719a
#
_cell.length_a   1.000
_cell.length_b   1.000
_cell.length_c   1.000
_cell.angle_alpha   90.00
_cell.angle_beta   90.00
_cell.angle_gamma   90.00
#
_symmetry.space_group_name_H-M   'P 1'
#
loop_
_entity.id
_entity.type
_entity.pdbx_description
1 polymer ?
#
loop_
_entity_poly.entity_id
_entity_poly.type
_entity_poly.pdbx_seq_one_letter_code
_entity_poly.pdbx_strand_id
1 'polypeptide(L)'
;MRAYRSYLMLLCRMSLGRVLLAISALAAADAALFLFAMERAFAREQYSLSAIFDASRMEWAAFLALATLWLLLLPAGRERSGRSYLSRSFTLRRLSLSYRGRCLTQAVYKFLCFFLLWGAQVAICLGLCLVYALRVDPALLTPHTLLLTVSQTAFLYAILPLGAPLLWLRNVMLLLVCALDSTILSMRAFTSLIFLAVWYPLRSYLTGPWSLLLLAIPLTILVLLGARKEYVYEFPANAQDP
;
A
#
# COMPACT_ATOMS: atom_id res chain seq x y z
N MET A 1 5.62 23.65 14.82
CA MET A 1 5.57 22.18 15.11
C MET A 1 4.22 21.73 15.67
N ARG A 2 3.59 22.42 16.61
CA ARG A 2 2.29 22.01 17.22
C ARG A 2 1.17 21.80 16.18
N ALA A 3 1.03 22.68 15.20
CA ALA A 3 -0.01 22.60 14.17
C ALA A 3 0.11 21.34 13.29
N TYR A 4 1.31 20.92 12.93
CA TYR A 4 1.54 19.67 12.16
C TYR A 4 1.18 18.42 12.96
N ARG A 5 1.52 18.39 14.26
CA ARG A 5 1.13 17.28 15.16
C ARG A 5 -0.38 17.18 15.29
N SER A 6 -1.07 18.29 15.47
CA SER A 6 -2.54 18.33 15.55
C SER A 6 -3.18 17.86 14.23
N TYR A 7 -2.60 18.25 13.09
CA TYR A 7 -3.06 17.81 11.78
C TYR A 7 -2.87 16.31 11.58
N LEU A 8 -1.69 15.77 11.91
CA LEU A 8 -1.40 14.35 11.86
C LEU A 8 -2.38 13.54 12.76
N MET A 9 -2.59 14.02 14.00
CA MET A 9 -3.50 13.38 14.94
C MET A 9 -4.94 13.33 14.42
N LEU A 10 -5.38 14.39 13.74
CA LEU A 10 -6.68 14.44 13.09
C LEU A 10 -6.79 13.42 11.95
N LEU A 11 -5.77 13.30 11.09
CA LEU A 11 -5.71 12.30 10.02
C LEU A 11 -5.77 10.88 10.59
N CYS A 12 -4.99 10.60 11.63
CA CYS A 12 -5.01 9.31 12.32
C CYS A 12 -6.41 8.98 12.83
N ARG A 13 -7.03 9.89 13.57
CA ARG A 13 -8.37 9.69 14.12
C ARG A 13 -9.44 9.45 13.07
N MET A 14 -9.28 10.02 11.87
CA MET A 14 -10.23 9.89 10.78
C MET A 14 -10.10 8.59 9.98
N SER A 15 -8.91 8.00 9.92
CA SER A 15 -8.63 6.90 9.00
C SER A 15 -8.05 5.65 9.64
N LEU A 16 -7.59 5.70 10.91
CA LEU A 16 -7.01 4.54 11.59
C LEU A 16 -7.94 3.33 11.60
N GLY A 17 -9.23 3.52 11.94
CA GLY A 17 -10.20 2.44 11.92
C GLY A 17 -10.36 1.79 10.54
N ARG A 18 -10.27 2.58 9.47
CA ARG A 18 -10.34 2.07 8.10
C ARG A 18 -9.09 1.29 7.70
N VAL A 19 -7.92 1.75 8.16
CA VAL A 19 -6.64 1.04 7.95
C VAL A 19 -6.66 -0.31 8.67
N LEU A 20 -7.07 -0.33 9.93
CA LEU A 20 -7.20 -1.56 10.71
C LEU A 20 -8.20 -2.53 10.08
N LEU A 21 -9.35 -2.03 9.63
CA LEU A 21 -10.34 -2.84 8.93
C LEU A 21 -9.79 -3.45 7.64
N ALA A 22 -9.04 -2.68 6.85
CA ALA A 22 -8.39 -3.20 5.63
C ALA A 22 -7.36 -4.30 5.95
N ILE A 23 -6.56 -4.12 7.01
CA ILE A 23 -5.59 -5.12 7.47
C ILE A 23 -6.30 -6.39 7.98
N SER A 24 -7.36 -6.25 8.76
CA SER A 24 -8.13 -7.39 9.27
C SER A 24 -8.80 -8.17 8.15
N ALA A 25 -9.37 -7.47 7.16
CA ALA A 25 -9.97 -8.09 5.99
C ALA A 25 -8.92 -8.84 5.14
N LEU A 26 -7.73 -8.26 4.97
CA LEU A 26 -6.60 -8.90 4.29
C LEU A 26 -6.18 -10.16 5.03
N ALA A 27 -5.99 -10.09 6.35
CA ALA A 27 -5.60 -11.24 7.17
C ALA A 27 -6.62 -12.39 7.08
N ALA A 28 -7.92 -12.07 7.13
CA ALA A 28 -8.97 -13.06 6.99
C ALA A 28 -9.00 -13.70 5.59
N ALA A 29 -8.84 -12.89 4.54
CA ALA A 29 -8.82 -13.37 3.16
C ALA A 29 -7.60 -14.26 2.90
N ASP A 30 -6.41 -13.84 3.30
CA ASP A 30 -5.18 -14.61 3.14
C ASP A 30 -5.22 -15.94 3.91
N ALA A 31 -5.70 -15.89 5.16
CA ALA A 31 -5.86 -17.10 5.96
C ALA A 31 -6.84 -18.08 5.29
N ALA A 32 -7.99 -17.61 4.82
CA ALA A 32 -8.98 -18.46 4.15
C ALA A 32 -8.43 -19.07 2.86
N LEU A 33 -7.78 -18.27 2.00
CA LEU A 33 -7.19 -18.72 0.75
C LEU A 33 -6.07 -19.75 0.98
N PHE A 34 -5.20 -19.50 1.95
CA PHE A 34 -4.11 -20.39 2.28
C PHE A 34 -4.59 -21.70 2.87
N LEU A 35 -5.51 -21.68 3.85
CA LEU A 35 -6.05 -22.87 4.45
C LEU A 35 -6.78 -23.74 3.42
N PHE A 36 -7.57 -23.14 2.55
CA PHE A 36 -8.24 -23.84 1.47
C PHE A 36 -7.26 -24.49 0.48
N ALA A 37 -6.20 -23.77 0.11
CA ALA A 37 -5.14 -24.30 -0.75
C ALA A 37 -4.39 -25.46 -0.07
N MET A 38 -4.11 -25.33 1.22
CA MET A 38 -3.42 -26.34 2.03
C MET A 38 -4.24 -27.62 2.15
N GLU A 39 -5.54 -27.53 2.45
CA GLU A 39 -6.42 -28.70 2.52
C GLU A 39 -6.49 -29.45 1.18
N ARG A 40 -6.57 -28.69 0.07
CA ARG A 40 -6.54 -29.29 -1.27
C ARG A 40 -5.20 -29.95 -1.61
N ALA A 41 -4.10 -29.36 -1.19
CA ALA A 41 -2.77 -29.89 -1.41
C ALA A 41 -2.59 -31.21 -0.61
N PHE A 42 -3.00 -31.22 0.65
CA PHE A 42 -2.92 -32.42 1.51
C PHE A 42 -3.80 -33.56 0.99
N ALA A 43 -4.99 -33.25 0.46
CA ALA A 43 -5.84 -34.27 -0.19
C ALA A 43 -5.20 -34.88 -1.43
N ARG A 44 -4.16 -34.23 -2.00
CA ARG A 44 -3.40 -34.72 -3.16
C ARG A 44 -2.01 -35.25 -2.79
N GLU A 45 -1.71 -35.39 -1.50
CA GLU A 45 -0.41 -35.80 -0.97
C GLU A 45 0.73 -34.83 -1.38
N GLN A 46 0.39 -33.58 -1.68
CA GLN A 46 1.36 -32.56 -2.03
C GLN A 46 1.69 -31.69 -0.80
N TYR A 47 2.86 -31.91 -0.23
CA TYR A 47 3.29 -31.21 0.99
C TYR A 47 4.27 -30.06 0.73
N SER A 48 4.41 -29.60 -0.52
CA SER A 48 5.29 -28.48 -0.83
C SER A 48 4.65 -27.15 -0.42
N LEU A 49 5.31 -26.42 0.50
CA LEU A 49 4.83 -25.12 0.99
C LEU A 49 4.81 -24.06 -0.14
N SER A 50 5.80 -24.08 -1.04
CA SER A 50 5.84 -23.17 -2.20
C SER A 50 4.65 -23.40 -3.14
N ALA A 51 4.30 -24.65 -3.42
CA ALA A 51 3.15 -24.99 -4.25
C ALA A 51 1.82 -24.55 -3.61
N ILE A 52 1.70 -24.62 -2.28
CA ILE A 52 0.51 -24.14 -1.54
C ILE A 52 0.38 -22.62 -1.67
N PHE A 53 1.46 -21.87 -1.52
CA PHE A 53 1.45 -20.40 -1.70
C PHE A 53 1.07 -20.03 -3.14
N ASP A 54 1.63 -20.67 -4.14
CA ASP A 54 1.31 -20.42 -5.55
C ASP A 54 -0.16 -20.77 -5.88
N ALA A 55 -0.67 -21.86 -5.32
CA ALA A 55 -2.06 -22.26 -5.49
C ALA A 55 -3.05 -21.35 -4.75
N SER A 56 -2.65 -20.72 -3.65
CA SER A 56 -3.51 -19.85 -2.82
C SER A 56 -3.90 -18.55 -3.49
N ARG A 57 -3.13 -18.08 -4.49
CA ARG A 57 -3.37 -16.80 -5.19
C ARG A 57 -3.49 -15.57 -4.26
N MET A 58 -2.82 -15.58 -3.11
CA MET A 58 -2.83 -14.48 -2.12
C MET A 58 -2.38 -13.14 -2.70
N GLU A 59 -1.66 -13.17 -3.81
CA GLU A 59 -1.27 -11.97 -4.55
C GLU A 59 -2.46 -11.08 -4.94
N TRP A 60 -3.60 -11.68 -5.28
CA TRP A 60 -4.81 -10.94 -5.61
C TRP A 60 -5.47 -10.31 -4.38
N ALA A 61 -5.45 -11.01 -3.25
CA ALA A 61 -5.93 -10.45 -1.97
C ALA A 61 -5.08 -9.25 -1.54
N ALA A 62 -3.76 -9.35 -1.64
CA ALA A 62 -2.83 -8.24 -1.35
C ALA A 62 -3.07 -7.05 -2.29
N PHE A 63 -3.28 -7.30 -3.60
CA PHE A 63 -3.61 -6.25 -4.57
C PHE A 63 -4.93 -5.55 -4.23
N LEU A 64 -5.98 -6.32 -3.96
CA LEU A 64 -7.29 -5.79 -3.60
C LEU A 64 -7.22 -4.99 -2.29
N ALA A 65 -6.46 -5.45 -1.30
CA ALA A 65 -6.27 -4.72 -0.06
C ALA A 65 -5.53 -3.39 -0.28
N LEU A 66 -4.49 -3.38 -1.12
CA LEU A 66 -3.77 -2.16 -1.48
C LEU A 66 -4.69 -1.16 -2.20
N ALA A 67 -5.46 -1.62 -3.19
CA ALA A 67 -6.41 -0.80 -3.92
C ALA A 67 -7.55 -0.27 -3.01
N THR A 68 -8.06 -1.13 -2.13
CA THR A 68 -9.10 -0.76 -1.16
C THR A 68 -8.58 0.28 -0.17
N LEU A 69 -7.39 0.07 0.39
CA LEU A 69 -6.77 1.03 1.30
C LEU A 69 -6.52 2.37 0.60
N TRP A 70 -6.05 2.34 -0.65
CA TRP A 70 -5.87 3.54 -1.45
C TRP A 70 -7.19 4.32 -1.60
N LEU A 71 -8.30 3.64 -1.96
CA LEU A 71 -9.63 4.23 -2.05
C LEU A 71 -10.12 4.79 -0.71
N LEU A 72 -9.91 4.07 0.38
CA LEU A 72 -10.31 4.49 1.73
C LEU A 72 -9.53 5.71 2.24
N LEU A 73 -8.29 5.89 1.77
CA LEU A 73 -7.44 7.03 2.13
C LEU A 73 -7.66 8.26 1.25
N LEU A 74 -8.34 8.14 0.08
CA LEU A 74 -8.66 9.28 -0.78
C LEU A 74 -9.41 10.41 -0.06
N PRO A 75 -10.48 10.16 0.72
CA PRO A 75 -11.22 11.21 1.40
C PRO A 75 -10.47 11.78 2.61
N ALA A 76 -9.40 11.14 3.05
CA ALA A 76 -8.60 11.63 4.16
C ALA A 76 -7.82 12.90 3.72
N GLY A 77 -8.23 14.04 4.23
CA GLY A 77 -7.65 15.34 3.89
C GLY A 77 -8.30 16.06 2.69
N ARG A 78 -9.32 15.50 2.06
CA ARG A 78 -10.06 16.18 0.99
C ARG A 78 -10.95 17.28 1.56
N GLU A 79 -10.73 18.51 1.11
CA GLU A 79 -11.64 19.61 1.36
C GLU A 79 -12.90 19.40 0.51
N ARG A 80 -14.00 19.05 1.16
CA ARG A 80 -15.31 19.00 0.50
C ARG A 80 -15.83 20.42 0.35
N SER A 81 -15.81 20.96 -0.85
CA SER A 81 -16.51 22.19 -1.21
C SER A 81 -18.02 21.92 -1.10
N GLY A 82 -18.61 22.26 0.02
CA GLY A 82 -20.05 22.07 0.22
C GLY A 82 -20.58 22.74 1.47
N ARG A 83 -21.79 23.24 1.39
CA ARG A 83 -22.54 24.15 2.28
C ARG A 83 -22.70 23.75 3.77
N SER A 84 -22.02 22.76 4.26
CA SER A 84 -22.13 22.38 5.67
C SER A 84 -21.04 23.04 6.50
N TYR A 85 -21.40 24.08 7.23
CA TYR A 85 -20.56 24.85 8.14
C TYR A 85 -19.97 24.01 9.30
N LEU A 86 -20.45 22.82 9.52
CA LEU A 86 -19.99 21.87 10.55
C LEU A 86 -19.08 20.76 9.96
N SER A 87 -18.63 20.92 8.72
CA SER A 87 -17.82 19.90 8.06
C SER A 87 -16.39 19.92 8.63
N ARG A 88 -15.82 18.72 8.72
CA ARG A 88 -14.43 18.47 9.13
C ARG A 88 -13.38 19.31 8.37
N SER A 89 -13.74 19.82 7.18
CA SER A 89 -12.94 20.75 6.39
C SER A 89 -12.73 22.11 7.07
N PHE A 90 -13.68 22.56 7.89
CA PHE A 90 -13.56 23.82 8.62
C PHE A 90 -12.43 23.79 9.66
N THR A 91 -12.29 22.66 10.36
CA THR A 91 -11.22 22.46 11.34
C THR A 91 -9.84 22.44 10.65
N LEU A 92 -9.77 21.83 9.46
CA LEU A 92 -8.55 21.76 8.65
C LEU A 92 -8.13 23.13 8.11
N ARG A 93 -9.09 24.00 7.74
CA ARG A 93 -8.82 25.38 7.26
C ARG A 93 -8.34 26.30 8.37
N ARG A 94 -8.77 26.10 9.61
CA ARG A 94 -8.33 26.87 10.78
C ARG A 94 -6.88 26.62 11.17
N LEU A 95 -6.31 25.48 10.79
CA LEU A 95 -4.88 25.24 10.95
C LEU A 95 -4.14 26.05 9.89
N SER A 96 -3.44 27.10 10.32
CA SER A 96 -2.60 27.96 9.47
C SER A 96 -1.36 27.22 8.96
N LEU A 97 -1.59 26.19 8.13
CA LEU A 97 -0.55 25.38 7.51
C LEU A 97 -0.41 25.75 6.04
N SER A 98 0.82 25.94 5.58
CA SER A 98 1.10 26.11 4.15
C SER A 98 0.61 24.91 3.36
N TYR A 99 0.27 25.09 2.09
CA TYR A 99 -0.16 24.01 1.19
C TYR A 99 0.88 22.88 1.14
N ARG A 100 2.17 23.23 0.99
CA ARG A 100 3.29 22.25 1.03
C ARG A 100 3.28 21.43 2.30
N GLY A 101 3.18 22.08 3.45
CA GLY A 101 3.20 21.40 4.73
C GLY A 101 2.03 20.43 4.91
N ARG A 102 0.84 20.80 4.43
CA ARG A 102 -0.34 19.92 4.44
C ARG A 102 -0.14 18.71 3.53
N CYS A 103 0.27 18.92 2.27
CA CYS A 103 0.52 17.84 1.31
C CYS A 103 1.61 16.89 1.80
N LEU A 104 2.73 17.41 2.31
CA LEU A 104 3.81 16.59 2.84
C LEU A 104 3.37 15.75 4.03
N THR A 105 2.66 16.36 4.99
CA THR A 105 2.15 15.62 6.17
C THR A 105 1.15 14.53 5.77
N GLN A 106 0.29 14.80 4.79
CA GLN A 106 -0.63 13.79 4.25
C GLN A 106 0.10 12.67 3.53
N ALA A 107 1.09 13.00 2.69
CA ALA A 107 1.87 12.01 1.96
C ALA A 107 2.64 11.08 2.92
N VAL A 108 3.30 11.66 3.93
CA VAL A 108 4.01 10.88 4.97
C VAL A 108 3.04 9.99 5.74
N TYR A 109 1.89 10.52 6.15
CA TYR A 109 0.88 9.73 6.85
C TYR A 109 0.37 8.55 6.00
N LYS A 110 0.01 8.81 4.75
CA LYS A 110 -0.48 7.79 3.84
C LYS A 110 0.60 6.75 3.51
N PHE A 111 1.85 7.19 3.35
CA PHE A 111 2.99 6.29 3.20
C PHE A 111 3.11 5.33 4.39
N LEU A 112 3.01 5.84 5.62
CA LEU A 112 3.03 5.01 6.82
C LEU A 112 1.86 4.01 6.85
N CYS A 113 0.65 4.40 6.40
CA CYS A 113 -0.49 3.49 6.30
C CYS A 113 -0.23 2.35 5.29
N PHE A 114 0.33 2.65 4.12
CA PHE A 114 0.69 1.63 3.12
C PHE A 114 1.84 0.75 3.60
N PHE A 115 2.83 1.35 4.27
CA PHE A 115 3.94 0.61 4.85
C PHE A 115 3.45 -0.36 5.94
N LEU A 116 2.49 0.05 6.76
CA LEU A 116 1.87 -0.79 7.78
C LEU A 116 1.08 -1.94 7.15
N LEU A 117 0.35 -1.70 6.05
CA LEU A 117 -0.32 -2.76 5.29
C LEU A 117 0.68 -3.77 4.72
N TRP A 118 1.78 -3.28 4.15
CA TRP A 118 2.85 -4.15 3.64
C TRP A 118 3.52 -4.96 4.74
N GLY A 119 3.84 -4.35 5.89
CA GLY A 119 4.38 -5.06 7.05
C GLY A 119 3.41 -6.10 7.61
N ALA A 120 2.11 -5.79 7.64
CA ALA A 120 1.06 -6.73 8.02
C ALA A 120 1.01 -7.93 7.06
N GLN A 121 1.11 -7.69 5.73
CA GLN A 121 1.16 -8.77 4.74
C GLN A 121 2.34 -9.72 4.98
N VAL A 122 3.53 -9.17 5.26
CA VAL A 122 4.70 -9.99 5.60
C VAL A 122 4.45 -10.81 6.88
N ALA A 123 3.90 -10.18 7.92
CA ALA A 123 3.60 -10.85 9.18
C ALA A 123 2.56 -11.97 9.01
N ILE A 124 1.52 -11.74 8.19
CA ILE A 124 0.50 -12.75 7.85
C ILE A 124 1.16 -13.94 7.14
N CYS A 125 1.97 -13.70 6.12
CA CYS A 125 2.65 -14.77 5.39
C CYS A 125 3.55 -15.60 6.31
N LEU A 126 4.32 -14.95 7.19
CA LEU A 126 5.15 -15.65 8.18
C LEU A 126 4.29 -16.45 9.18
N GLY A 127 3.18 -15.88 9.64
CA GLY A 127 2.21 -16.57 10.49
C GLY A 127 1.63 -17.82 9.83
N LEU A 128 1.30 -17.74 8.55
CA LEU A 128 0.80 -18.89 7.78
C LEU A 128 1.87 -19.97 7.57
N CYS A 129 3.14 -19.58 7.40
CA CYS A 129 4.25 -20.53 7.42
C CYS A 129 4.34 -21.30 8.76
N LEU A 130 4.12 -20.60 9.88
CA LEU A 130 4.08 -21.23 11.21
C LEU A 130 2.88 -22.19 11.32
N VAL A 131 1.69 -21.80 10.84
CA VAL A 131 0.51 -22.67 10.83
C VAL A 131 0.77 -23.94 10.01
N TYR A 132 1.42 -23.80 8.86
CA TYR A 132 1.84 -24.95 8.06
C TYR A 132 2.81 -25.86 8.84
N ALA A 133 3.84 -25.27 9.48
CA ALA A 133 4.83 -26.03 10.25
C ALA A 133 4.21 -26.81 11.43
N LEU A 134 3.11 -26.31 12.00
CA LEU A 134 2.40 -27.01 13.08
C LEU A 134 1.53 -28.17 12.59
N ARG A 135 1.20 -28.23 11.29
CA ARG A 135 0.32 -29.26 10.71
C ARG A 135 1.04 -30.36 9.94
N VAL A 136 2.27 -30.09 9.53
CA VAL A 136 3.09 -31.03 8.76
C VAL A 136 3.99 -31.84 9.70
N ASP A 137 4.25 -33.08 9.36
CA ASP A 137 5.16 -33.94 10.12
C ASP A 137 6.55 -33.28 10.22
N PRO A 138 7.10 -33.16 11.43
CA PRO A 138 8.45 -32.62 11.65
C PRO A 138 9.54 -33.26 10.80
N ALA A 139 9.37 -34.52 10.40
CA ALA A 139 10.31 -35.21 9.52
C ALA A 139 10.43 -34.60 8.11
N LEU A 140 9.39 -33.89 7.66
CA LEU A 140 9.34 -33.22 6.34
C LEU A 140 9.82 -31.76 6.43
N LEU A 141 10.01 -31.21 7.64
CA LEU A 141 10.42 -29.84 7.88
C LEU A 141 11.95 -29.76 8.06
N THR A 142 12.64 -29.24 7.06
CA THR A 142 14.05 -28.89 7.19
C THR A 142 14.21 -27.44 7.64
N PRO A 143 15.29 -27.08 8.35
CA PRO A 143 15.55 -25.68 8.76
C PRO A 143 15.56 -24.68 7.58
N HIS A 144 15.84 -25.18 6.38
CA HIS A 144 15.89 -24.37 5.16
C HIS A 144 14.56 -24.27 4.42
N THR A 145 13.52 -25.01 4.82
CA THR A 145 12.21 -25.06 4.10
C THR A 145 11.61 -23.66 3.97
N LEU A 146 11.65 -22.83 5.01
CA LEU A 146 11.12 -21.48 4.97
C LEU A 146 11.92 -20.57 4.03
N LEU A 147 13.24 -20.62 4.07
CA LEU A 147 14.11 -19.82 3.20
C LEU A 147 13.93 -20.22 1.74
N LEU A 148 13.87 -21.52 1.46
CA LEU A 148 13.60 -22.06 0.12
C LEU A 148 12.22 -21.63 -0.38
N THR A 149 11.21 -21.71 0.47
CA THR A 149 9.85 -21.26 0.10
C THR A 149 9.83 -19.79 -0.28
N VAL A 150 10.45 -18.91 0.53
CA VAL A 150 10.52 -17.48 0.21
C VAL A 150 11.26 -17.23 -1.10
N SER A 151 12.32 -17.97 -1.40
CA SER A 151 13.09 -17.79 -2.63
C SER A 151 12.39 -18.38 -3.88
N GLN A 152 11.64 -19.47 -3.72
CA GLN A 152 10.97 -20.17 -4.82
C GLN A 152 9.60 -19.58 -5.17
N THR A 153 8.89 -19.03 -4.18
CA THR A 153 7.56 -18.45 -4.41
C THR A 153 7.69 -17.02 -4.91
N ALA A 154 7.25 -16.76 -6.13
CA ALA A 154 7.35 -15.44 -6.76
C ALA A 154 6.68 -14.32 -5.92
N PHE A 155 5.56 -14.62 -5.30
CA PHE A 155 4.83 -13.69 -4.44
C PHE A 155 5.61 -13.35 -3.16
N LEU A 156 6.10 -14.34 -2.43
CA LEU A 156 6.87 -14.12 -1.20
C LEU A 156 8.19 -13.41 -1.48
N TYR A 157 8.90 -13.81 -2.53
CA TYR A 157 10.13 -13.14 -2.95
C TYR A 157 9.88 -11.68 -3.36
N ALA A 158 8.74 -11.37 -3.96
CA ALA A 158 8.41 -9.99 -4.30
C ALA A 158 8.12 -9.11 -3.08
N ILE A 159 7.53 -9.67 -2.01
CA ILE A 159 7.22 -8.93 -0.78
C ILE A 159 8.44 -8.86 0.14
N LEU A 160 9.17 -9.96 0.28
CA LEU A 160 10.34 -10.11 1.14
C LEU A 160 11.56 -10.55 0.31
N PRO A 161 12.17 -9.64 -0.48
CA PRO A 161 13.27 -9.99 -1.37
C PRO A 161 14.57 -10.18 -0.60
N LEU A 162 14.84 -11.40 -0.14
CA LEU A 162 16.05 -11.74 0.57
C LEU A 162 17.26 -11.61 -0.36
N GLY A 163 18.23 -10.79 0.03
CA GLY A 163 19.48 -10.59 -0.73
C GLY A 163 19.38 -9.67 -1.95
N ALA A 164 18.21 -9.06 -2.25
CA ALA A 164 18.02 -8.19 -3.41
C ALA A 164 17.64 -6.75 -3.02
N PRO A 165 18.61 -5.87 -2.72
CA PRO A 165 18.35 -4.50 -2.25
C PRO A 165 17.57 -3.65 -3.27
N LEU A 166 17.73 -3.90 -4.57
CA LEU A 166 16.98 -3.19 -5.61
C LEU A 166 15.48 -3.48 -5.55
N LEU A 167 15.07 -4.69 -5.17
CA LEU A 167 13.66 -5.02 -5.02
C LEU A 167 13.05 -4.38 -3.76
N TRP A 168 13.84 -4.22 -2.69
CA TRP A 168 13.42 -3.44 -1.53
C TRP A 168 13.16 -1.99 -1.90
N LEU A 169 14.10 -1.38 -2.64
CA LEU A 169 13.94 -0.01 -3.12
C LEU A 169 12.69 0.12 -4.00
N ARG A 170 12.45 -0.84 -4.91
CA ARG A 170 11.24 -0.90 -5.73
C ARG A 170 9.97 -0.90 -4.89
N ASN A 171 9.90 -1.74 -3.84
CA ASN A 171 8.72 -1.83 -2.99
C ASN A 171 8.48 -0.51 -2.24
N VAL A 172 9.52 0.11 -1.70
CA VAL A 172 9.43 1.42 -1.04
C VAL A 172 8.97 2.51 -2.03
N MET A 173 9.52 2.54 -3.23
CA MET A 173 9.10 3.48 -4.28
C MET A 173 7.63 3.28 -4.67
N LEU A 174 7.16 2.04 -4.77
CA LEU A 174 5.75 1.75 -5.05
C LEU A 174 4.83 2.33 -3.98
N LEU A 175 5.15 2.11 -2.70
CA LEU A 175 4.39 2.67 -1.57
C LEU A 175 4.40 4.21 -1.59
N LEU A 176 5.54 4.81 -1.95
CA LEU A 176 5.68 6.25 -2.07
C LEU A 176 4.81 6.81 -3.21
N VAL A 177 4.81 6.15 -4.37
CA VAL A 177 3.94 6.52 -5.51
C VAL A 177 2.47 6.45 -5.08
N CYS A 178 2.03 5.38 -4.42
CA CYS A 178 0.66 5.25 -3.92
C CYS A 178 0.29 6.37 -2.93
N ALA A 179 1.20 6.73 -2.04
CA ALA A 179 0.99 7.78 -1.05
C ALA A 179 0.89 9.17 -1.69
N LEU A 180 1.79 9.52 -2.60
CA LEU A 180 1.78 10.79 -3.32
C LEU A 180 0.57 10.91 -4.23
N ASP A 181 0.26 9.86 -4.99
CA ASP A 181 -0.86 9.83 -5.88
C ASP A 181 -2.19 10.06 -5.15
N SER A 182 -2.43 9.30 -4.08
CA SER A 182 -3.62 9.48 -3.24
C SER A 182 -3.72 10.87 -2.60
N THR A 183 -2.60 11.62 -2.51
CA THR A 183 -2.55 12.97 -1.94
C THR A 183 -2.77 14.05 -3.00
N ILE A 184 -2.13 13.93 -4.15
CA ILE A 184 -2.08 14.97 -5.19
C ILE A 184 -3.24 14.85 -6.18
N LEU A 185 -3.56 13.64 -6.61
CA LEU A 185 -4.53 13.37 -7.69
C LEU A 185 -5.97 13.12 -7.20
N SER A 186 -6.30 13.46 -5.98
CA SER A 186 -7.58 13.18 -5.31
C SER A 186 -8.86 13.31 -6.17
N MET A 187 -8.77 13.86 -7.38
CA MET A 187 -9.87 14.06 -8.32
C MET A 187 -9.76 13.24 -9.62
N ARG A 188 -8.57 12.74 -9.98
CA ARG A 188 -8.35 11.98 -11.22
C ARG A 188 -7.87 10.56 -10.92
N ALA A 189 -8.53 9.95 -9.95
CA ALA A 189 -8.18 8.71 -9.30
C ALA A 189 -8.01 7.49 -10.23
N PHE A 190 -8.59 7.52 -11.42
CA PHE A 190 -8.58 6.37 -12.31
C PHE A 190 -7.20 6.01 -12.89
N THR A 191 -6.30 6.99 -13.02
CA THR A 191 -4.99 6.74 -13.65
C THR A 191 -4.07 5.90 -12.76
N SER A 192 -4.10 6.09 -11.46
CA SER A 192 -3.28 5.34 -10.52
C SER A 192 -3.78 3.93 -10.25
N LEU A 193 -5.10 3.72 -10.19
CA LEU A 193 -5.68 2.38 -10.12
C LEU A 193 -5.38 1.56 -11.38
N ILE A 194 -5.45 2.17 -12.56
CA ILE A 194 -5.05 1.53 -13.82
C ILE A 194 -3.56 1.21 -13.78
N PHE A 195 -2.72 2.15 -13.32
CA PHE A 195 -1.30 1.93 -13.19
C PHE A 195 -0.99 0.77 -12.22
N LEU A 196 -1.63 0.72 -11.05
CA LEU A 196 -1.51 -0.37 -10.10
C LEU A 196 -2.00 -1.70 -10.69
N ALA A 197 -3.13 -1.69 -11.40
CA ALA A 197 -3.69 -2.89 -12.02
C ALA A 197 -2.82 -3.45 -13.13
N VAL A 198 -2.13 -2.59 -13.89
CA VAL A 198 -1.17 -3.00 -14.94
C VAL A 198 0.18 -3.39 -14.33
N TRP A 199 0.65 -2.63 -13.35
CA TRP A 199 1.94 -2.86 -12.71
C TRP A 199 1.98 -4.15 -11.91
N TYR A 200 0.91 -4.49 -11.22
CA TYR A 200 0.87 -5.62 -10.30
C TYR A 200 1.16 -6.98 -10.99
N PRO A 201 0.50 -7.34 -12.09
CA PRO A 201 0.84 -8.56 -12.83
C PRO A 201 2.20 -8.48 -13.53
N LEU A 202 2.63 -7.29 -13.98
CA LEU A 202 3.92 -7.12 -14.66
C LEU A 202 5.13 -7.21 -13.73
N ARG A 203 4.95 -7.03 -12.43
CA ARG A 203 6.06 -7.04 -11.46
C ARG A 203 6.83 -8.36 -11.42
N SER A 204 6.16 -9.48 -11.69
CA SER A 204 6.79 -10.81 -11.75
C SER A 204 7.69 -10.98 -12.97
N TYR A 205 7.42 -10.25 -14.04
CA TYR A 205 8.20 -10.28 -15.28
C TYR A 205 9.29 -9.21 -15.29
N LEU A 206 9.17 -8.14 -14.51
CA LEU A 206 10.12 -7.03 -14.45
C LEU A 206 11.06 -7.19 -13.25
N THR A 207 12.01 -8.10 -13.33
CA THR A 207 13.00 -8.41 -12.29
C THR A 207 14.33 -7.66 -12.49
N GLY A 208 14.34 -6.46 -12.98
CA GLY A 208 15.58 -5.75 -13.25
C GLY A 208 15.52 -4.26 -12.88
N PRO A 209 16.59 -3.50 -13.17
CA PRO A 209 16.64 -2.06 -12.96
C PRO A 209 15.55 -1.30 -13.74
N TRP A 210 15.03 -1.87 -14.81
CA TRP A 210 13.90 -1.35 -15.57
C TRP A 210 12.63 -1.15 -14.74
N SER A 211 12.42 -1.98 -13.73
CA SER A 211 11.30 -1.85 -12.82
C SER A 211 11.36 -0.57 -11.98
N LEU A 212 12.56 -0.12 -11.62
CA LEU A 212 12.79 1.14 -10.92
C LEU A 212 12.55 2.34 -11.83
N LEU A 213 13.00 2.28 -13.09
CA LEU A 213 12.78 3.34 -14.08
C LEU A 213 11.29 3.54 -14.35
N LEU A 214 10.51 2.46 -14.50
CA LEU A 214 9.07 2.53 -14.68
C LEU A 214 8.35 3.17 -13.49
N LEU A 215 8.84 3.00 -12.26
CA LEU A 215 8.30 3.67 -11.07
C LEU A 215 8.79 5.12 -10.93
N ALA A 216 9.98 5.43 -11.42
CA ALA A 216 10.51 6.79 -11.39
C ALA A 216 9.70 7.75 -12.26
N ILE A 217 9.15 7.29 -13.39
CA ILE A 217 8.32 8.11 -14.29
C ILE A 217 7.07 8.66 -13.58
N PRO A 218 6.16 7.82 -13.02
CA PRO A 218 4.99 8.34 -12.32
C PRO A 218 5.38 9.16 -11.08
N LEU A 219 6.46 8.82 -10.39
CA LEU A 219 6.94 9.59 -9.26
C LEU A 219 7.32 11.02 -9.68
N THR A 220 8.08 11.17 -10.75
CA THR A 220 8.47 12.50 -11.30
C THR A 220 7.24 13.29 -11.74
N ILE A 221 6.31 12.66 -12.44
CA ILE A 221 5.06 13.31 -12.86
C ILE A 221 4.25 13.79 -11.65
N LEU A 222 4.13 12.99 -10.60
CA LEU A 222 3.41 13.35 -9.38
C LEU A 222 4.07 14.54 -8.64
N VAL A 223 5.39 14.56 -8.55
CA VAL A 223 6.14 15.67 -7.93
C VAL A 223 5.92 16.96 -8.73
N LEU A 224 6.02 16.90 -10.06
CA LEU A 224 5.79 18.06 -10.93
C LEU A 224 4.34 18.56 -10.85
N LEU A 225 3.35 17.68 -10.82
CA LEU A 225 1.94 18.04 -10.65
C LEU A 225 1.67 18.67 -9.28
N GLY A 226 2.34 18.17 -8.24
CA GLY A 226 2.28 18.74 -6.89
C GLY A 226 2.82 20.17 -6.85
N ALA A 227 3.97 20.41 -7.46
CA ALA A 227 4.57 21.72 -7.57
C ALA A 227 3.70 22.70 -8.37
N ARG A 228 3.09 22.24 -9.49
CA ARG A 228 2.18 23.07 -10.28
C ARG A 228 0.91 23.47 -9.51
N LYS A 229 0.33 22.55 -8.75
CA LYS A 229 -0.85 22.86 -7.93
C LYS A 229 -0.54 23.89 -6.85
N GLU A 230 0.64 23.84 -6.29
CA GLU A 230 1.11 24.82 -5.32
C GLU A 230 1.15 26.22 -5.91
N TYR A 231 1.75 26.36 -7.10
CA TYR A 231 1.81 27.65 -7.79
C TYR A 231 0.42 28.26 -7.99
N VAL A 232 -0.57 27.46 -8.38
CA VAL A 232 -1.98 27.90 -8.55
C VAL A 232 -2.65 28.27 -7.22
N TYR A 233 -2.22 27.66 -6.10
CA TYR A 233 -2.82 27.92 -4.77
C TYR A 233 -2.21 29.11 -4.06
N GLU A 234 -0.90 29.33 -4.20
CA GLU A 234 -0.17 30.45 -3.57
C GLU A 234 -0.27 31.74 -4.38
N PHE A 235 -0.45 31.62 -5.68
CA PHE A 235 -0.68 32.73 -6.59
C PHE A 235 -2.02 32.50 -7.31
N PRO A 236 -3.16 32.66 -6.62
CA PRO A 236 -4.43 32.76 -7.34
C PRO A 236 -4.25 33.92 -8.33
N ALA A 237 -4.41 33.63 -9.61
CA ALA A 237 -4.36 34.63 -10.66
C ALA A 237 -5.14 35.83 -10.16
N ASN A 238 -4.45 36.94 -10.01
CA ASN A 238 -4.90 38.17 -9.32
C ASN A 238 -6.40 38.29 -9.54
N ALA A 239 -7.13 38.32 -8.42
CA ALA A 239 -8.46 38.87 -8.47
C ALA A 239 -8.32 40.15 -9.27
N GLN A 240 -8.78 40.17 -10.49
CA GLN A 240 -8.98 41.37 -11.24
C GLN A 240 -9.99 42.12 -10.40
N ASP A 241 -9.47 42.95 -9.54
CA ASP A 241 -10.28 43.98 -8.93
C ASP A 241 -10.80 44.86 -10.06
N PRO A 242 -12.09 45.13 -10.05
CA PRO A 242 -12.75 46.00 -11.01
C PRO A 242 -12.25 47.42 -10.93
#